data_f676d1375ab478f401b955ca8b27dbf9
#
_entry.id   f676d1375ab478f401b955ca8b27dbf9
#
_cell.length_a   1.000
_cell.length_b   1.000
_cell.length_c   1.000
_cell.angle_alpha   90.00
_cell.angle_beta   90.00
_cell.angle_gamma   90.00
#
_symmetry.space_group_name_H-M   'P 1'
#
loop_
_entity.id
_entity.type
_entity.pdbx_description
1 polymer ?
#
loop_
_entity_poly.entity_id
_entity_poly.type
_entity_poly.pdbx_seq_one_letter_code
_entity_poly.pdbx_strand_id
1 'polypeptide(L)'
;METLTQMKCVACRTDAPTVTDTEISEFHAQVSDWEIVELDGIKRLRRVFSFDDFAQAMAFTRKVGELAEEEGHHPALLTEWGRTTVTWWTHKIKGLHRNDFIMAAKTDELAQP
;
A
#
# COMPACT_ATOMS: atom_id res chain seq x y z
N MET A 1 9.34 16.72 -7.49
CA MET A 1 9.22 15.27 -7.23
C MET A 1 8.03 14.73 -7.99
N GLU A 2 8.18 13.58 -8.63
CA GLU A 2 7.04 12.92 -9.27
C GLU A 2 5.99 12.53 -8.22
N THR A 3 4.72 12.55 -8.62
CA THR A 3 3.68 12.03 -7.76
C THR A 3 3.75 10.50 -7.76
N LEU A 4 3.45 9.89 -6.61
CA LEU A 4 3.52 8.44 -6.47
C LEU A 4 2.57 7.72 -7.43
N THR A 5 1.40 8.27 -7.69
CA THR A 5 0.42 7.64 -8.59
C THR A 5 0.90 7.53 -10.02
N GLN A 6 1.84 8.39 -10.43
CA GLN A 6 2.40 8.39 -11.77
C GLN A 6 3.60 7.44 -11.90
N MET A 7 4.12 6.97 -10.78
CA MET A 7 5.25 6.04 -10.78
C MET A 7 4.78 4.61 -11.00
N LYS A 8 5.67 3.79 -11.54
CA LYS A 8 5.41 2.36 -11.69
C LYS A 8 6.25 1.58 -10.69
N CYS A 9 5.69 0.48 -10.19
CA CYS A 9 6.45 -0.45 -9.39
C CYS A 9 7.59 -1.02 -10.23
N VAL A 10 8.75 -1.13 -9.62
CA VAL A 10 9.91 -1.78 -10.24
C VAL A 10 10.08 -3.16 -9.61
N ALA A 11 10.76 -4.05 -10.32
CA ALA A 11 11.00 -5.39 -9.80
C ALA A 11 11.77 -5.31 -8.48
N CYS A 12 11.24 -5.97 -7.45
CA CYS A 12 11.91 -6.04 -6.16
C CYS A 12 12.91 -7.19 -6.17
N ARG A 13 14.10 -6.91 -5.66
CA ARG A 13 15.14 -7.93 -5.51
C ARG A 13 15.53 -8.00 -4.05
N THR A 14 16.03 -9.17 -3.64
CA THR A 14 16.44 -9.39 -2.25
C THR A 14 17.46 -8.36 -1.76
N ASP A 15 18.30 -7.87 -2.66
CA ASP A 15 19.33 -6.88 -2.36
C ASP A 15 18.88 -5.43 -2.58
N ALA A 16 17.60 -5.21 -2.91
CA ALA A 16 17.08 -3.87 -3.10
C ALA A 16 17.13 -3.10 -1.78
N PRO A 17 17.59 -1.84 -1.78
CA PRO A 17 17.65 -1.07 -0.53
C PRO A 17 16.27 -0.68 -0.05
N THR A 18 16.11 -0.65 1.27
CA THR A 18 14.91 -0.06 1.88
C THR A 18 14.97 1.45 1.73
N VAL A 19 13.81 2.12 1.85
CA VAL A 19 13.78 3.58 1.82
C VAL A 19 14.50 4.17 3.02
N THR A 20 15.14 5.31 2.82
CA THR A 20 15.79 6.06 3.90
C THR A 20 14.73 6.82 4.70
N ASP A 21 15.08 7.28 5.90
CA ASP A 21 14.17 8.07 6.72
C ASP A 21 13.72 9.35 6.00
N THR A 22 14.60 9.98 5.24
CA THR A 22 14.27 11.16 4.46
C THR A 22 13.25 10.82 3.38
N GLU A 23 13.46 9.71 2.67
CA GLU A 23 12.52 9.25 1.65
C GLU A 23 11.17 8.89 2.25
N ILE A 24 11.16 8.24 3.43
CA ILE A 24 9.91 7.93 4.13
C ILE A 24 9.12 9.22 4.37
N SER A 25 9.77 10.26 4.89
CA SER A 25 9.11 11.53 5.17
C SER A 25 8.53 12.15 3.90
N GLU A 26 9.29 12.15 2.82
CA GLU A 26 8.85 12.73 1.54
C GLU A 26 7.68 11.96 0.92
N PHE A 27 7.79 10.64 0.88
CA PHE A 27 6.73 9.81 0.29
C PHE A 27 5.49 9.77 1.17
N HIS A 28 5.68 9.69 2.50
CA HIS A 28 4.57 9.66 3.44
C HIS A 28 3.70 10.92 3.36
N ALA A 29 4.30 12.06 3.04
CA ALA A 29 3.55 13.29 2.87
C ALA A 29 2.50 13.19 1.74
N GLN A 30 2.73 12.34 0.75
CA GLN A 30 1.78 12.12 -0.34
C GLN A 30 0.71 11.07 0.00
N VAL A 31 0.92 10.28 1.04
CA VAL A 31 -0.01 9.25 1.49
C VAL A 31 -0.20 9.36 3.00
N SER A 32 -0.51 10.57 3.46
CA SER A 32 -0.53 10.91 4.90
C SER A 32 -1.61 10.18 5.69
N ASP A 33 -2.63 9.64 5.02
CA ASP A 33 -3.67 8.85 5.70
C ASP A 33 -3.23 7.43 6.03
N TRP A 34 -2.08 7.02 5.52
CA TRP A 34 -1.52 5.70 5.82
C TRP A 34 -0.65 5.79 7.06
N GLU A 35 -0.82 4.80 7.96
CA GLU A 35 0.04 4.66 9.13
C GLU A 35 1.26 3.83 8.77
N ILE A 36 2.41 4.21 9.31
CA ILE A 36 3.58 3.35 9.26
C ILE A 36 3.56 2.54 10.55
N VAL A 37 3.34 1.22 10.41
CA VAL A 37 3.30 0.31 11.55
C VAL A 37 4.47 -0.66 11.44
N GLU A 38 4.92 -1.16 12.59
CA GLU A 38 6.00 -2.14 12.61
C GLU A 38 5.50 -3.41 13.29
N LEU A 39 5.56 -4.52 12.56
CA LEU A 39 5.14 -5.84 13.03
C LEU A 39 6.30 -6.81 12.79
N ASP A 40 6.72 -7.49 13.84
CA ASP A 40 7.85 -8.43 13.76
C ASP A 40 9.11 -7.79 13.19
N GLY A 41 9.35 -6.51 13.54
CA GLY A 41 10.52 -5.78 13.06
C GLY A 41 10.42 -5.29 11.62
N ILE A 42 9.27 -5.47 10.98
CA ILE A 42 9.06 -5.09 9.58
C ILE A 42 8.13 -3.89 9.52
N LYS A 43 8.61 -2.79 8.94
CA LYS A 43 7.78 -1.59 8.73
C LYS A 43 6.82 -1.82 7.57
N ARG A 44 5.58 -1.39 7.75
CA ARG A 44 4.49 -1.57 6.80
C ARG A 44 3.65 -0.30 6.73
N LEU A 45 2.99 -0.10 5.59
CA LEU A 45 2.00 0.97 5.43
C LEU A 45 0.61 0.34 5.56
N ARG A 46 -0.22 0.88 6.45
CA ARG A 46 -1.56 0.36 6.69
C ARG A 46 -2.59 1.47 6.68
N ARG A 47 -3.72 1.19 6.04
CA ARG A 47 -4.88 2.09 6.05
C ARG A 47 -6.16 1.28 6.10
N VAL A 48 -7.13 1.77 6.87
CA VAL A 48 -8.48 1.20 6.94
C VAL A 48 -9.41 2.07 6.11
N PHE A 49 -10.12 1.45 5.17
CA PHE A 49 -11.12 2.12 4.34
C PHE A 49 -12.52 1.69 4.83
N SER A 50 -13.39 2.66 5.07
CA SER A 50 -14.74 2.41 5.60
C SER A 50 -15.77 2.42 4.47
N PHE A 51 -16.75 1.53 4.57
CA PHE A 51 -17.83 1.38 3.59
C PHE A 51 -19.15 1.17 4.30
N ASP A 52 -20.26 1.32 3.56
CA ASP A 52 -21.60 1.21 4.14
C ASP A 52 -22.00 -0.24 4.44
N ASP A 53 -21.41 -1.22 3.76
CA ASP A 53 -21.75 -2.61 3.95
C ASP A 53 -20.60 -3.54 3.52
N PHE A 54 -20.82 -4.84 3.65
CA PHE A 54 -19.82 -5.83 3.30
C PHE A 54 -19.60 -5.93 1.78
N ALA A 55 -20.67 -5.78 1.01
CA ALA A 55 -20.58 -5.87 -0.46
C ALA A 55 -19.64 -4.78 -1.01
N GLN A 56 -19.75 -3.57 -0.46
CA GLN A 56 -18.85 -2.47 -0.88
C GLN A 56 -17.42 -2.73 -0.45
N ALA A 57 -17.23 -3.26 0.76
CA ALA A 57 -15.88 -3.62 1.23
C ALA A 57 -15.25 -4.69 0.34
N MET A 58 -16.03 -5.69 -0.05
CA MET A 58 -15.58 -6.75 -0.96
C MET A 58 -15.24 -6.20 -2.35
N ALA A 59 -16.07 -5.30 -2.87
CA ALA A 59 -15.82 -4.69 -4.17
C ALA A 59 -14.50 -3.91 -4.18
N PHE A 60 -14.22 -3.18 -3.10
CA PHE A 60 -12.96 -2.45 -2.96
C PHE A 60 -11.77 -3.43 -2.86
N THR A 61 -11.93 -4.48 -2.05
CA THR A 61 -10.91 -5.52 -1.91
C THR A 61 -10.54 -6.11 -3.27
N ARG A 62 -11.53 -6.38 -4.12
CA ARG A 62 -11.30 -6.91 -5.46
C ARG A 62 -10.49 -5.93 -6.30
N LYS A 63 -10.82 -4.64 -6.26
CA LYS A 63 -10.09 -3.63 -7.02
C LYS A 63 -8.62 -3.57 -6.59
N VAL A 64 -8.36 -3.63 -5.30
CA VAL A 64 -6.98 -3.63 -4.79
C VAL A 64 -6.25 -4.90 -5.21
N GLY A 65 -6.94 -6.04 -5.15
CA GLY A 65 -6.36 -7.31 -5.60
C GLY A 65 -5.99 -7.30 -7.08
N GLU A 66 -6.85 -6.74 -7.93
CA GLU A 66 -6.58 -6.61 -9.36
C GLU A 66 -5.38 -5.68 -9.61
N LEU A 67 -5.31 -4.57 -8.88
CA LEU A 67 -4.18 -3.66 -8.96
C LEU A 67 -2.88 -4.38 -8.54
N ALA A 68 -2.93 -5.15 -7.47
CA ALA A 68 -1.78 -5.90 -6.98
C ALA A 68 -1.25 -6.88 -8.03
N GLU A 69 -2.15 -7.61 -8.68
CA GLU A 69 -1.78 -8.55 -9.73
C GLU A 69 -1.18 -7.84 -10.93
N GLU A 70 -1.76 -6.72 -11.31
CA GLU A 70 -1.27 -5.93 -12.44
C GLU A 70 0.15 -5.41 -12.20
N GLU A 71 0.43 -4.96 -10.97
CA GLU A 71 1.73 -4.37 -10.62
C GLU A 71 2.74 -5.41 -10.09
N GLY A 72 2.30 -6.64 -9.87
CA GLY A 72 3.18 -7.68 -9.34
C GLY A 72 3.67 -7.43 -7.93
N HIS A 73 2.89 -6.72 -7.12
CA HIS A 73 3.25 -6.37 -5.75
C HIS A 73 2.02 -6.57 -4.87
N HIS A 74 2.11 -7.45 -3.87
CA HIS A 74 0.93 -7.98 -3.19
C HIS A 74 0.82 -7.51 -1.73
N PRO A 75 -0.37 -6.99 -1.33
CA PRO A 75 -0.62 -6.54 0.03
C PRO A 75 -1.22 -7.63 0.89
N ALA A 76 -1.34 -7.36 2.19
CA ALA A 76 -2.30 -8.09 3.01
C ALA A 76 -3.63 -7.35 2.95
N LEU A 77 -4.72 -8.10 2.82
CA LEU A 77 -6.06 -7.55 2.74
C LEU A 77 -6.93 -8.21 3.80
N LEU A 78 -7.60 -7.39 4.62
CA LEU A 78 -8.56 -7.88 5.60
C LEU A 78 -9.89 -7.23 5.31
N THR A 79 -10.86 -8.02 4.87
CA THR A 79 -12.20 -7.55 4.54
C THR A 79 -13.16 -7.91 5.68
N GLU A 80 -13.81 -6.88 6.21
CA GLU A 80 -14.78 -7.04 7.29
C GLU A 80 -16.05 -6.33 6.89
N TRP A 81 -17.14 -6.58 7.64
CA TRP A 81 -18.36 -5.84 7.39
C TRP A 81 -18.07 -4.34 7.55
N GLY A 82 -18.27 -3.59 6.47
CA GLY A 82 -18.12 -2.14 6.49
C GLY A 82 -16.69 -1.62 6.43
N ARG A 83 -15.67 -2.47 6.24
CA ARG A 83 -14.30 -1.96 6.10
C ARG A 83 -13.36 -2.94 5.44
N THR A 84 -12.33 -2.37 4.80
CA THR A 84 -11.21 -3.13 4.24
C THR A 84 -9.91 -2.53 4.76
N THR A 85 -9.09 -3.35 5.39
CA THR A 85 -7.76 -2.93 5.86
C THR A 85 -6.73 -3.38 4.84
N VAL A 86 -5.93 -2.45 4.35
CA VAL A 86 -4.90 -2.71 3.35
C VAL A 86 -3.54 -2.46 3.99
N THR A 87 -2.64 -3.42 3.86
CA THR A 87 -1.28 -3.31 4.41
C THR A 87 -0.28 -3.63 3.31
N TRP A 88 0.60 -2.68 3.01
CA TRP A 88 1.64 -2.82 2.00
C TRP A 88 3.02 -2.90 2.63
N TRP A 89 3.81 -3.87 2.25
CA TRP A 89 5.23 -3.94 2.55
C TRP A 89 5.91 -4.82 1.50
N THR A 90 7.23 -4.71 1.40
CA THR A 90 7.97 -5.49 0.41
C THR A 90 8.52 -6.76 1.07
N HIS A 91 7.94 -7.89 0.72
CA HIS A 91 8.25 -9.18 1.35
C HIS A 91 9.72 -9.58 1.19
N LYS A 92 10.28 -9.37 0.02
CA LYS A 92 11.66 -9.80 -0.28
C LYS A 92 12.71 -9.07 0.53
N ILE A 93 12.48 -7.80 0.85
CA ILE A 93 13.44 -7.01 1.63
C ILE A 93 13.02 -6.82 3.08
N LYS A 94 11.89 -7.39 3.48
CA LYS A 94 11.33 -7.34 4.85
C LYS A 94 11.25 -5.91 5.39
N GLY A 95 10.66 -5.03 4.62
CA GLY A 95 10.51 -3.64 5.00
C GLY A 95 9.86 -2.83 3.91
N LEU A 96 10.01 -1.50 4.01
CA LEU A 96 9.41 -0.58 3.05
C LEU A 96 10.36 -0.30 1.89
N HIS A 97 9.81 -0.30 0.69
CA HIS A 97 10.43 0.09 -0.55
C HIS A 97 9.57 1.21 -1.14
N ARG A 98 10.14 1.98 -2.07
CA ARG A 98 9.36 3.01 -2.77
C ARG A 98 8.07 2.45 -3.35
N ASN A 99 8.09 1.20 -3.83
CA ASN A 99 6.91 0.53 -4.39
C ASN A 99 5.72 0.52 -3.42
N ASP A 100 5.97 0.39 -2.11
CA ASP A 100 4.90 0.37 -1.12
C ASP A 100 4.15 1.69 -1.07
N PHE A 101 4.89 2.80 -1.16
CA PHE A 101 4.28 4.13 -1.21
C PHE A 101 3.53 4.36 -2.52
N ILE A 102 4.06 3.86 -3.63
CA ILE A 102 3.39 3.92 -4.93
C ILE A 102 2.06 3.17 -4.87
N MET A 103 2.08 1.96 -4.31
CA MET A 103 0.87 1.15 -4.21
C MET A 103 -0.15 1.76 -3.26
N ALA A 104 0.31 2.39 -2.16
CA ALA A 104 -0.58 3.10 -1.24
C ALA A 104 -1.29 4.25 -1.96
N ALA A 105 -0.56 5.05 -2.74
CA ALA A 105 -1.15 6.16 -3.49
C ALA A 105 -2.15 5.67 -4.53
N LYS A 106 -1.83 4.59 -5.25
CA LYS A 106 -2.74 4.00 -6.24
C LYS A 106 -3.97 3.41 -5.58
N THR A 107 -3.82 2.82 -4.39
CA THR A 107 -4.95 2.32 -3.60
C THR A 107 -5.89 3.45 -3.22
N ASP A 108 -5.33 4.60 -2.81
CA ASP A 108 -6.14 5.79 -2.48
C ASP A 108 -6.98 6.25 -3.67
N GLU A 109 -6.43 6.19 -4.89
CA GLU A 109 -7.19 6.54 -6.08
C GLU A 109 -8.38 5.61 -6.30
N LEU A 110 -8.24 4.33 -6.00
CA LEU A 110 -9.33 3.37 -6.14
C LEU A 110 -10.48 3.64 -5.17
N ALA A 111 -10.20 4.29 -4.04
CA ALA A 111 -11.20 4.60 -3.03
C ALA A 111 -12.00 5.87 -3.37
N GLN A 112 -11.56 6.66 -4.33
CA GLN A 112 -12.25 7.87 -4.72
C GLN A 112 -13.50 7.55 -5.53
N PRO A 113 -14.60 8.31 -5.34
CA PRO A 113 -15.82 8.10 -6.10
C PRO A 113 -15.68 8.42 -7.58
#